data_68a16e1f03c36cc97131d6e80267e4ff
#
_entry.id   68a16e1f03c36cc97131d6e80267e4ff
#
_cell.length_a   1.000
_cell.length_b   1.000
_cell.length_c   1.000
_cell.angle_alpha   90.00
_cell.angle_beta   90.00
_cell.angle_gamma   90.00
#
_symmetry.space_group_name_H-M   'P 1'
#
loop_
_entity.id
_entity.type
_entity.pdbx_description
1 polymer ?
#
loop_
_entity_poly.entity_id
_entity_poly.type
_entity_poly.pdbx_seq_one_letter_code
_entity_poly.pdbx_strand_id
1 'polypeptide(L)'
;MYKKILVPLDGSELSRKALDQAEKLAKTFDAEIILFQVVPFLPIYGSPELVTPLIVDEKQRESAEKYLTNLAEELKKRGLKVTAMVRTGQQVAVEIIDFAKETGVDLIVMCTHGRSGITRWVLGSVTHKVLTRTETPILLLPLKGIAVSI
;
A
#
# COMPACT_ATOMS: atom_id res chain seq x y z
N MET A 1 -12.03 7.81 -17.55
CA MET A 1 -11.09 6.71 -17.42
C MET A 1 -10.76 6.51 -15.94
N TYR A 2 -9.53 6.51 -15.45
CA TYR A 2 -9.30 6.30 -14.01
C TYR A 2 -9.76 7.49 -13.19
N LYS A 3 -10.52 7.22 -12.11
CA LYS A 3 -11.03 8.25 -11.17
C LYS A 3 -10.45 8.11 -9.77
N LYS A 4 -10.18 6.87 -9.35
CA LYS A 4 -9.63 6.56 -8.04
C LYS A 4 -8.47 5.57 -8.16
N ILE A 5 -7.29 6.02 -7.80
CA ILE A 5 -6.04 5.26 -7.87
C ILE A 5 -5.59 4.93 -6.44
N LEU A 6 -5.54 3.65 -6.10
CA LEU A 6 -5.06 3.16 -4.82
C LEU A 6 -3.56 2.90 -4.88
N VAL A 7 -2.82 3.45 -3.94
CA VAL A 7 -1.39 3.24 -3.78
C VAL A 7 -1.13 2.63 -2.40
N PRO A 8 -1.01 1.31 -2.30
CA PRO A 8 -0.60 0.66 -1.06
C PRO A 8 0.86 0.99 -0.75
N LEU A 9 1.11 1.45 0.48
CA LEU A 9 2.42 1.83 0.98
C LEU A 9 2.74 1.04 2.25
N ASP A 10 4.00 0.75 2.48
CA ASP A 10 4.49 0.05 3.67
C ASP A 10 5.53 0.84 4.45
N GLY A 11 5.70 2.12 4.10
CA GLY A 11 6.70 3.01 4.70
C GLY A 11 8.10 2.88 4.09
N SER A 12 8.32 1.97 3.15
CA SER A 12 9.61 1.80 2.47
C SER A 12 9.79 2.78 1.31
N GLU A 13 11.05 3.10 0.98
CA GLU A 13 11.39 3.89 -0.22
C GLU A 13 10.95 3.19 -1.51
N LEU A 14 10.94 1.86 -1.53
CA LEU A 14 10.53 1.10 -2.70
C LEU A 14 9.04 1.30 -3.02
N SER A 15 8.19 1.34 -2.02
CA SER A 15 6.76 1.57 -2.21
C SER A 15 6.47 3.00 -2.73
N ARG A 16 7.32 3.98 -2.43
CA ARG A 16 7.20 5.35 -2.95
C ARG A 16 7.37 5.45 -4.46
N LYS A 17 8.08 4.54 -5.10
CA LYS A 17 8.21 4.52 -6.56
C LYS A 17 6.87 4.34 -7.27
N ALA A 18 5.97 3.59 -6.66
CA ALA A 18 4.60 3.44 -7.16
C ALA A 18 3.88 4.79 -7.17
N LEU A 19 4.16 5.63 -6.19
CA LEU A 19 3.55 6.94 -6.05
C LEU A 19 3.92 7.90 -7.19
N ASP A 20 5.19 7.91 -7.62
CA ASP A 20 5.62 8.76 -8.75
C ASP A 20 4.83 8.45 -10.03
N GLN A 21 4.53 7.18 -10.24
CA GLN A 21 3.74 6.78 -11.40
C GLN A 21 2.26 7.09 -11.22
N ALA A 22 1.73 6.89 -10.01
CA ALA A 22 0.36 7.26 -9.68
C ALA A 22 0.10 8.77 -9.83
N GLU A 23 1.07 9.62 -9.46
CA GLU A 23 0.99 11.06 -9.67
C GLU A 23 0.84 11.45 -11.15
N LYS A 24 1.63 10.82 -12.02
CA LYS A 24 1.55 11.07 -13.47
C LYS A 24 0.17 10.70 -14.01
N LEU A 25 -0.34 9.55 -13.61
CA LEU A 25 -1.67 9.08 -14.00
C LEU A 25 -2.77 9.99 -13.44
N ALA A 26 -2.68 10.36 -12.17
CA ALA A 26 -3.64 11.24 -11.53
C ALA A 26 -3.72 12.62 -12.22
N LYS A 27 -2.58 13.18 -12.60
CA LYS A 27 -2.54 14.44 -13.37
C LYS A 27 -3.15 14.29 -14.76
N THR A 28 -2.92 13.16 -15.41
CA THR A 28 -3.43 12.92 -16.77
C THR A 28 -4.95 12.73 -16.78
N PHE A 29 -5.50 12.03 -15.80
CA PHE A 29 -6.92 11.66 -15.75
C PHE A 29 -7.76 12.50 -14.78
N ASP A 30 -7.16 13.46 -14.09
CA ASP A 30 -7.79 14.21 -12.99
C ASP A 30 -8.34 13.26 -11.89
N ALA A 31 -7.57 12.21 -11.58
CA ALA A 31 -7.95 11.19 -10.63
C ALA A 31 -7.54 11.52 -9.20
N GLU A 32 -8.28 10.97 -8.24
CA GLU A 32 -7.92 10.98 -6.83
C GLU A 32 -6.89 9.88 -6.54
N ILE A 33 -5.85 10.20 -5.78
CA ILE A 33 -4.90 9.22 -5.22
C ILE A 33 -5.34 8.88 -3.81
N ILE A 34 -5.47 7.60 -3.52
CA ILE A 34 -5.71 7.10 -2.18
C ILE A 34 -4.43 6.44 -1.67
N LEU A 35 -3.76 7.08 -0.73
CA LEU A 35 -2.62 6.51 -0.02
C LEU A 35 -3.15 5.54 1.04
N PHE A 36 -2.68 4.32 1.03
CA PHE A 36 -3.20 3.26 1.87
C PHE A 36 -2.09 2.48 2.54
N GLN A 37 -2.19 2.30 3.84
CA GLN A 37 -1.26 1.46 4.60
C GLN A 37 -2.02 0.55 5.54
N VAL A 38 -1.59 -0.71 5.59
CA VAL A 38 -2.12 -1.72 6.52
C VAL A 38 -1.11 -1.92 7.63
N VAL A 39 -1.57 -1.73 8.86
CA VAL A 39 -0.81 -2.07 10.08
C VAL A 39 -1.28 -3.45 10.53
N PRO A 40 -0.42 -4.46 10.51
CA PRO A 40 -0.81 -5.80 10.93
C PRO A 40 -1.03 -5.87 12.44
N PHE A 41 -1.96 -6.73 12.88
CA PHE A 41 -2.08 -7.07 14.29
C PHE A 41 -0.83 -7.78 14.79
N LEU A 42 -0.40 -7.45 16.00
CA LEU A 42 0.67 -8.19 16.68
C LEU A 42 0.12 -9.52 17.20
N PRO A 43 0.78 -10.64 16.87
CA PRO A 43 0.45 -11.88 17.52
C PRO A 43 0.86 -11.82 18.98
N ILE A 44 -0.10 -12.04 19.89
CA ILE A 44 0.22 -12.22 21.30
C ILE A 44 0.48 -13.70 21.49
N TYR A 45 1.72 -14.03 21.80
CA TYR A 45 2.09 -15.36 22.26
C TYR A 45 1.66 -15.50 23.73
N GLY A 46 0.46 -15.99 23.97
CA GLY A 46 -0.09 -16.32 25.29
C GLY A 46 -0.64 -17.74 25.29
N SER A 47 -0.94 -18.25 26.49
CA SER A 47 -1.50 -19.60 26.68
C SER A 47 -2.67 -19.88 25.74
N PRO A 48 -2.82 -21.11 25.18
CA PRO A 48 -3.89 -21.47 24.25
C PRO A 48 -5.32 -21.30 24.79
N GLU A 49 -5.45 -21.07 26.08
CA GLU A 49 -6.74 -20.96 26.78
C GLU A 49 -7.30 -19.52 26.84
N LEU A 50 -6.49 -18.52 26.50
CA LEU A 50 -6.92 -17.14 26.44
C LEU A 50 -7.17 -16.77 24.99
N VAL A 51 -8.43 -16.53 24.64
CA VAL A 51 -8.80 -15.78 23.43
C VAL A 51 -8.24 -14.37 23.63
N THR A 52 -6.98 -14.19 23.26
CA THR A 52 -6.31 -12.91 23.40
C THR A 52 -6.87 -11.96 22.36
N PRO A 53 -7.34 -10.77 22.75
CA PRO A 53 -7.75 -9.77 21.78
C PRO A 53 -6.56 -9.46 20.87
N LEU A 54 -6.82 -9.35 19.56
CA LEU A 54 -5.83 -8.89 18.61
C LEU A 54 -5.36 -7.50 19.04
N ILE A 55 -4.09 -7.37 19.43
CA ILE A 55 -3.55 -6.08 19.84
C ILE A 55 -3.02 -5.36 18.62
N VAL A 56 -3.54 -4.16 18.42
CA VAL A 56 -2.99 -3.19 17.49
C VAL A 56 -1.78 -2.53 18.15
N ASP A 57 -0.66 -2.51 17.47
CA ASP A 57 0.46 -1.66 17.89
C ASP A 57 0.10 -0.20 17.59
N GLU A 58 -0.37 0.51 18.62
CA GLU A 58 -0.78 1.90 18.49
C GLU A 58 0.37 2.81 18.02
N LYS A 59 1.62 2.49 18.37
CA LYS A 59 2.78 3.24 17.88
C LYS A 59 2.98 3.08 16.39
N GLN A 60 2.83 1.86 15.86
CA GLN A 60 2.91 1.62 14.43
C GLN A 60 1.76 2.30 13.69
N ARG A 61 0.57 2.25 14.25
CA ARG A 61 -0.61 2.91 13.68
C ARG A 61 -0.43 4.41 13.63
N GLU A 62 -0.04 5.05 14.72
CA GLU A 62 0.22 6.49 14.77
C GLU A 62 1.34 6.90 13.81
N SER A 63 2.40 6.11 13.72
CA SER A 63 3.51 6.33 12.79
C SER A 63 3.03 6.25 11.34
N ALA A 64 2.20 5.28 11.00
CA ALA A 64 1.62 5.13 9.67
C ALA A 64 0.70 6.30 9.32
N GLU A 65 -0.18 6.70 10.23
CA GLU A 65 -1.07 7.84 10.05
C GLU A 65 -0.29 9.14 9.81
N LYS A 66 0.74 9.39 10.61
CA LYS A 66 1.61 10.56 10.45
C LYS A 66 2.35 10.55 9.11
N TYR A 67 2.90 9.40 8.74
CA TYR A 67 3.60 9.23 7.46
C TYR A 67 2.68 9.52 6.27
N LEU A 68 1.50 8.90 6.22
CA LEU A 68 0.56 9.11 5.14
C LEU A 68 -0.02 10.53 5.10
N THR A 69 -0.30 11.12 6.27
CA THR A 69 -0.81 12.49 6.35
C THR A 69 0.21 13.48 5.80
N ASN A 70 1.47 13.37 6.19
CA ASN A 70 2.53 14.24 5.68
C ASN A 70 2.70 14.08 4.17
N LEU A 71 2.66 12.86 3.68
CA LEU A 71 2.78 12.57 2.25
C LEU A 71 1.58 13.10 1.46
N ALA A 72 0.37 12.95 2.00
CA ALA A 72 -0.84 13.49 1.38
C ALA A 72 -0.80 15.01 1.28
N GLU A 73 -0.34 15.70 2.32
CA GLU A 73 -0.21 17.15 2.30
C GLU A 73 0.82 17.64 1.28
N GLU A 74 1.96 16.93 1.17
CA GLU A 74 2.97 17.21 0.17
C GLU A 74 2.39 17.12 -1.26
N LEU A 75 1.62 16.07 -1.54
CA LEU A 75 0.99 15.87 -2.83
C LEU A 75 -0.14 16.88 -3.12
N LYS A 76 -0.92 17.23 -2.11
CA LYS A 76 -1.96 18.28 -2.24
C LYS A 76 -1.35 19.64 -2.59
N LYS A 77 -0.18 19.98 -2.04
CA LYS A 77 0.56 21.19 -2.41
C LYS A 77 0.97 21.22 -3.89
N ARG A 78 1.11 20.06 -4.51
CA ARG A 78 1.36 19.91 -5.95
C ARG A 78 0.09 19.92 -6.81
N GLY A 79 -1.06 20.19 -6.21
CA GLY A 79 -2.36 20.28 -6.89
C GLY A 79 -3.08 18.96 -7.11
N LEU A 80 -2.68 17.90 -6.42
CA LEU A 80 -3.31 16.59 -6.54
C LEU A 80 -4.47 16.42 -5.54
N LYS A 81 -5.46 15.63 -5.94
CA LYS A 81 -6.53 15.16 -5.06
C LYS A 81 -6.02 13.92 -4.34
N VAL A 82 -5.87 13.99 -3.02
CA VAL A 82 -5.26 12.90 -2.24
C VAL A 82 -6.04 12.65 -0.97
N THR A 83 -6.28 11.39 -0.69
CA THR A 83 -6.84 10.89 0.57
C THR A 83 -5.84 9.91 1.20
N ALA A 84 -5.74 9.90 2.51
CA ALA A 84 -4.89 8.98 3.26
C ALA A 84 -5.75 8.09 4.16
N MET A 85 -5.46 6.78 4.16
CA MET A 85 -6.20 5.80 4.96
C MET A 85 -5.25 4.75 5.54
N VAL A 86 -5.34 4.54 6.84
CA VAL A 86 -4.67 3.44 7.54
C VAL A 86 -5.73 2.43 7.98
N ARG A 87 -5.48 1.17 7.73
CA ARG A 87 -6.27 0.04 8.24
C ARG A 87 -5.42 -0.87 9.09
N THR A 88 -6.05 -1.54 10.03
CA THR A 88 -5.46 -2.64 10.78
C THR A 88 -6.08 -3.95 10.30
N GLY A 89 -5.30 -5.00 10.18
CA GLY A 89 -5.78 -6.29 9.71
C GLY A 89 -4.76 -7.40 9.88
N GLN A 90 -5.20 -8.64 9.75
CA GLN A 90 -4.31 -9.81 9.86
C GLN A 90 -3.50 -10.06 8.60
N GLN A 91 -4.07 -9.78 7.44
CA GLN A 91 -3.45 -10.04 6.14
C GLN A 91 -3.49 -8.77 5.28
N VAL A 92 -2.32 -8.23 5.02
CA VAL A 92 -2.17 -6.97 4.25
C VAL A 92 -2.85 -7.05 2.88
N ALA A 93 -2.64 -8.14 2.14
CA ALA A 93 -3.22 -8.31 0.81
C ALA A 93 -4.75 -8.31 0.83
N VAL A 94 -5.36 -8.96 1.82
CA VAL A 94 -6.83 -9.02 1.96
C VAL A 94 -7.38 -7.63 2.23
N GLU A 95 -6.76 -6.87 3.12
CA GLU A 95 -7.18 -5.50 3.42
C GLU A 95 -7.10 -4.58 2.19
N ILE A 96 -6.07 -4.74 1.36
CA ILE A 96 -5.93 -3.98 0.11
C ILE A 96 -7.08 -4.32 -0.86
N ILE A 97 -7.35 -5.61 -1.05
CA ILE A 97 -8.37 -6.09 -1.98
C ILE A 97 -9.77 -5.62 -1.53
N ASP A 98 -10.08 -5.82 -0.25
CA ASP A 98 -11.38 -5.45 0.33
C ASP A 98 -11.59 -3.93 0.25
N PHE A 99 -10.59 -3.16 0.63
CA PHE A 99 -10.66 -1.70 0.53
C PHE A 99 -10.87 -1.21 -0.90
N ALA A 100 -10.15 -1.78 -1.87
CA ALA A 100 -10.31 -1.42 -3.28
C ALA A 100 -11.74 -1.68 -3.77
N LYS A 101 -12.33 -2.82 -3.38
CA LYS A 101 -13.69 -3.21 -3.72
C LYS A 101 -14.73 -2.31 -3.04
N GLU A 102 -14.60 -2.08 -1.74
CA GLU A 102 -15.53 -1.27 -0.94
C GLU A 102 -15.60 0.18 -1.41
N THR A 103 -14.48 0.75 -1.82
CA THR A 103 -14.36 2.16 -2.19
C THR A 103 -14.48 2.46 -3.68
N GLY A 104 -14.62 1.41 -4.50
CA GLY A 104 -14.74 1.54 -5.95
C GLY A 104 -13.47 2.08 -6.61
N VAL A 105 -12.31 1.66 -6.12
CA VAL A 105 -11.01 1.93 -6.75
C VAL A 105 -10.98 1.28 -8.14
N ASP A 106 -10.52 2.01 -9.12
CA ASP A 106 -10.46 1.55 -10.51
C ASP A 106 -9.05 1.21 -11.01
N LEU A 107 -8.03 1.54 -10.22
CA LEU A 107 -6.64 1.15 -10.48
C LEU A 107 -5.85 1.01 -9.16
N ILE A 108 -5.13 -0.09 -9.01
CA ILE A 108 -4.13 -0.27 -7.95
C ILE A 108 -2.75 -0.09 -8.55
N VAL A 109 -1.91 0.74 -7.96
CA VAL A 109 -0.53 0.95 -8.40
C VAL A 109 0.42 0.48 -7.31
N MET A 110 1.22 -0.55 -7.61
CA MET A 110 2.12 -1.20 -6.66
C MET A 110 3.49 -1.44 -7.26
N CYS A 111 4.51 -1.59 -6.40
CA CYS A 111 5.78 -2.18 -6.78
C CYS A 111 5.74 -3.70 -6.64
N THR A 112 6.59 -4.40 -7.39
CA THR A 112 6.68 -5.87 -7.35
C THR A 112 7.18 -6.39 -6.01
N HIS A 113 7.92 -5.57 -5.23
CA HIS A 113 8.45 -5.91 -3.90
C HIS A 113 8.24 -4.75 -2.93
N GLY A 114 8.00 -5.09 -1.65
CA GLY A 114 7.95 -4.13 -0.55
C GLY A 114 9.23 -4.18 0.29
N ARG A 115 9.07 -4.18 1.61
CA ARG A 115 10.18 -4.15 2.60
C ARG A 115 11.22 -5.24 2.47
N SER A 116 10.88 -6.41 1.92
CA SER A 116 11.77 -7.56 1.89
C SER A 116 12.95 -7.44 0.93
N GLY A 117 12.95 -6.49 0.00
CA GLY A 117 14.10 -6.15 -0.85
C GLY A 117 14.75 -7.32 -1.58
N ILE A 118 14.04 -8.42 -1.81
CA ILE A 118 14.59 -9.61 -2.42
C ILE A 118 14.90 -9.32 -3.89
N THR A 119 16.17 -9.37 -4.24
CA THR A 119 16.72 -8.98 -5.53
C THR A 119 16.51 -10.01 -6.65
N ARG A 120 15.76 -11.08 -6.42
CA ARG A 120 15.54 -12.11 -7.43
C ARG A 120 14.09 -12.12 -7.92
N TRP A 121 13.88 -12.57 -9.12
CA TRP A 121 12.69 -12.82 -9.94
C TRP A 121 11.40 -13.26 -9.21
N VAL A 122 11.32 -13.10 -7.91
CA VAL A 122 10.19 -13.48 -7.07
C VAL A 122 9.33 -12.27 -6.79
N LEU A 123 8.09 -12.33 -7.23
CA LEU A 123 7.06 -11.38 -6.86
C LEU A 123 6.85 -11.42 -5.34
N GLY A 124 6.80 -10.24 -4.67
CA GLY A 124 6.55 -10.17 -3.23
C GLY A 124 5.24 -10.85 -2.83
N SER A 125 5.18 -11.43 -1.63
CA SER A 125 4.02 -12.21 -1.18
C SER A 125 2.71 -11.43 -1.17
N VAL A 126 2.73 -10.18 -0.75
CA VAL A 126 1.55 -9.30 -0.77
C VAL A 126 1.14 -9.00 -2.21
N THR A 127 2.07 -8.59 -3.04
CA THR A 127 1.82 -8.27 -4.46
C THR A 127 1.27 -9.47 -5.21
N HIS A 128 1.83 -10.66 -4.99
CA HIS A 128 1.34 -11.90 -5.60
C HIS A 128 -0.12 -12.19 -5.21
N LYS A 129 -0.45 -12.06 -3.92
CA LYS A 129 -1.82 -12.29 -3.45
C LYS A 129 -2.81 -11.26 -4.00
N VAL A 130 -2.42 -9.99 -4.05
CA VAL A 130 -3.27 -8.94 -4.63
C VAL A 130 -3.49 -9.22 -6.11
N LEU A 131 -2.41 -9.49 -6.87
CA LEU A 131 -2.49 -9.76 -8.30
C LEU A 131 -3.40 -10.94 -8.65
N THR A 132 -3.33 -12.01 -7.87
CA THR A 132 -4.06 -13.26 -8.17
C THR A 132 -5.53 -13.24 -7.69
N ARG A 133 -5.91 -12.33 -6.81
CA ARG A 133 -7.22 -12.34 -6.16
C ARG A 133 -8.07 -11.10 -6.39
N THR A 134 -7.48 -10.00 -6.84
CA THR A 134 -8.25 -8.78 -7.10
C THR A 134 -8.95 -8.81 -8.45
N GLU A 135 -10.10 -8.18 -8.52
CA GLU A 135 -10.80 -7.89 -9.78
C GLU A 135 -10.45 -6.47 -10.31
N THR A 136 -9.79 -5.67 -9.47
CA THR A 136 -9.37 -4.31 -9.85
C THR A 136 -8.12 -4.36 -10.71
N PRO A 137 -8.06 -3.61 -11.82
CA PRO A 137 -6.83 -3.48 -12.61
C PRO A 137 -5.63 -3.07 -11.76
N ILE A 138 -4.46 -3.65 -12.05
CA ILE A 138 -3.21 -3.37 -11.35
C ILE A 138 -2.14 -2.89 -12.32
N LEU A 139 -1.47 -1.82 -11.96
CA LEU A 139 -0.21 -1.42 -12.56
C LEU A 139 0.94 -1.81 -11.62
N LEU A 140 1.75 -2.75 -12.07
CA LEU A 140 2.93 -3.21 -11.34
C LEU A 140 4.19 -2.54 -11.87
N LEU A 141 4.96 -1.95 -10.96
CA LEU A 141 6.25 -1.34 -11.27
C LEU A 141 7.39 -2.28 -10.89
N PRO A 142 8.22 -2.67 -11.87
CA PRO A 142 9.38 -3.50 -11.57
C PRO A 142 10.44 -2.70 -10.84
N LEU A 143 11.23 -3.36 -10.00
CA LEU A 143 12.37 -2.77 -9.30
C LEU A 143 13.61 -2.60 -10.19
N LYS A 144 13.45 -2.34 -11.48
CA LYS A 144 14.57 -2.07 -12.37
C LYS A 144 15.21 -0.72 -12.03
N GLY A 145 16.49 -0.70 -11.77
CA GLY A 145 17.26 0.52 -11.54
C GLY A 145 17.89 0.66 -10.16
N ILE A 146 17.71 -0.31 -9.26
CA ILE A 146 18.67 -0.48 -8.19
C ILE A 146 19.87 -1.15 -8.86
N ALA A 147 20.93 -0.36 -9.12
CA ALA A 147 22.19 -0.90 -9.54
C ALA A 147 22.64 -1.89 -8.45
N VAL A 148 22.40 -3.17 -8.69
CA VAL A 148 23.12 -4.19 -7.97
C VAL A 148 24.51 -4.13 -8.58
N SER A 149 25.43 -3.51 -7.86
CA SER A 149 26.85 -3.67 -8.16
C SER A 149 27.14 -5.15 -8.06
N ILE A 150 27.36 -5.74 -9.20
CA ILE A 150 27.87 -7.09 -9.28
C ILE A 150 29.31 -7.06 -8.80
#